data_68de483e70a1cd9d601621d8bf2049c2
#
_entry.id   68de483e70a1cd9d601621d8bf2049c2
#
_cell.length_a   1.000
_cell.length_b   1.000
_cell.length_c   1.000
_cell.angle_alpha   90.00
_cell.angle_beta   90.00
_cell.angle_gamma   90.00
#
_symmetry.space_group_name_H-M   'P 1'
#
loop_
_entity.id
_entity.type
_entity.pdbx_description
1 polymer ?
#
loop_
_entity_poly.entity_id
_entity_poly.type
_entity_poly.pdbx_seq_one_letter_code
_entity_poly.pdbx_strand_id
1 'polypeptide(L)'
;FTVLASILIKHRDLPYASKMASILRRELDAANTARQVRILGPAPASLSRLKNEYRLQIILKGSSRKALREALDIALSNAEEHGCDMRTIYVEIDPVNLM
;
A
#
# COMPACT_ATOMS: atom_id res chain seq x y z
N PHE A 1 14.18 -16.23 -2.52
CA PHE A 1 12.73 -16.33 -2.41
C PHE A 1 12.15 -15.01 -1.89
N THR A 2 11.27 -14.41 -2.65
CA THR A 2 10.71 -13.11 -2.32
C THR A 2 9.20 -13.15 -2.37
N VAL A 3 8.56 -12.63 -1.31
CA VAL A 3 7.11 -12.44 -1.27
C VAL A 3 6.82 -10.99 -1.63
N LEU A 4 5.86 -10.77 -2.52
CA LEU A 4 5.44 -9.44 -2.96
C LEU A 4 4.01 -9.18 -2.53
N ALA A 5 3.75 -7.92 -2.23
CA ALA A 5 2.38 -7.44 -2.02
C ALA A 5 2.26 -6.07 -2.66
N SER A 6 1.06 -5.74 -3.09
CA SER A 6 0.80 -4.43 -3.67
C SER A 6 -0.43 -3.84 -2.99
N ILE A 7 -0.36 -2.54 -2.71
CA ILE A 7 -1.48 -1.78 -2.18
C ILE A 7 -1.82 -0.73 -3.24
N LEU A 8 -3.06 -0.76 -3.70
CA LEU A 8 -3.55 0.19 -4.69
C LEU A 8 -4.54 1.13 -4.03
N ILE A 9 -4.31 2.44 -4.16
CA ILE A 9 -5.20 3.47 -3.66
C ILE A 9 -5.87 4.10 -4.88
N LYS A 10 -7.20 4.05 -4.95
CA LYS A 10 -7.99 4.62 -6.05
C LYS A 10 -8.91 5.70 -5.53
N HIS A 11 -8.84 6.88 -6.11
CA HIS A 11 -9.72 7.99 -5.75
C HIS A 11 -9.78 9.01 -6.88
N ARG A 12 -10.93 9.67 -7.03
CA ARG A 12 -11.07 10.68 -8.07
C ARG A 12 -10.36 12.00 -7.73
N ASP A 13 -10.03 12.23 -6.47
CA ASP A 13 -9.32 13.42 -6.02
C ASP A 13 -7.87 13.05 -5.74
N LEU A 14 -6.93 13.52 -6.56
CA LEU A 14 -5.51 13.19 -6.43
C LEU A 14 -4.92 13.69 -5.12
N PRO A 15 -5.16 14.93 -4.67
CA PRO A 15 -4.66 15.36 -3.36
C PRO A 15 -5.10 14.45 -2.22
N TYR A 16 -6.34 14.00 -2.24
CA TYR A 16 -6.85 13.09 -1.21
C TYR A 16 -6.18 11.71 -1.31
N ALA A 17 -6.05 11.17 -2.52
CA ALA A 17 -5.37 9.90 -2.75
C ALA A 17 -3.91 9.97 -2.27
N SER A 18 -3.23 11.07 -2.58
CA SER A 18 -1.84 11.29 -2.14
C SER A 18 -1.73 11.35 -0.63
N LYS A 19 -2.68 12.01 0.02
CA LYS A 19 -2.70 12.10 1.48
C LYS A 19 -2.88 10.73 2.12
N MET A 20 -3.83 9.95 1.61
CA MET A 20 -4.05 8.59 2.12
C MET A 20 -2.84 7.70 1.90
N ALA A 21 -2.23 7.80 0.72
CA ALA A 21 -1.04 7.02 0.40
C ALA A 21 0.12 7.38 1.33
N SER A 22 0.29 8.66 1.65
CA SER A 22 1.33 9.12 2.57
C SER A 22 1.10 8.61 3.98
N ILE A 23 -0.14 8.65 4.46
CA ILE A 23 -0.48 8.12 5.77
C ILE A 23 -0.18 6.62 5.83
N LEU A 24 -0.60 5.89 4.80
CA LEU A 24 -0.39 4.45 4.74
C LEU A 24 1.10 4.10 4.69
N ARG A 25 1.89 4.83 3.89
CA ARG A 25 3.33 4.62 3.83
C ARG A 25 3.98 4.86 5.19
N ARG A 26 3.58 5.92 5.89
CA ARG A 26 4.11 6.22 7.21
C ARG A 26 3.79 5.10 8.20
N GLU A 27 2.56 4.58 8.17
CA GLU A 27 2.17 3.50 9.07
C GLU A 27 2.89 2.19 8.73
N LEU A 28 3.14 1.95 7.44
CA LEU A 28 3.93 0.79 7.02
C LEU A 28 5.36 0.89 7.53
N ASP A 29 5.99 2.06 7.40
CA ASP A 29 7.34 2.26 7.91
C ASP A 29 7.39 2.05 9.43
N ALA A 30 6.39 2.54 10.16
CA ALA A 30 6.32 2.38 11.61
C ALA A 30 6.10 0.92 12.00
N ALA A 31 5.31 0.18 11.24
CA ALA A 31 5.03 -1.23 11.52
C ALA A 31 6.22 -2.14 11.17
N ASN A 32 7.10 -1.67 10.28
CA ASN A 32 8.23 -2.45 9.77
C ASN A 32 9.44 -2.31 10.71
N THR A 33 9.25 -2.61 11.99
CA THR A 33 10.28 -2.38 13.01
C THR A 33 11.51 -3.26 12.83
N ALA A 34 11.33 -4.49 12.36
CA ALA A 34 12.42 -5.43 12.14
C ALA A 34 13.09 -5.21 10.78
N ARG A 35 12.59 -4.31 9.97
CA ARG A 35 13.10 -4.00 8.63
C ARG A 35 13.18 -5.23 7.73
N GLN A 36 12.25 -6.16 7.91
CA GLN A 36 12.19 -7.39 7.11
C GLN A 36 11.44 -7.18 5.81
N VAL A 37 10.76 -6.04 5.66
CA VAL A 37 9.97 -5.73 4.49
C VAL A 37 10.52 -4.45 3.85
N ARG A 38 10.74 -4.51 2.55
CA ARG A 38 11.12 -3.33 1.79
C ARG A 38 9.86 -2.69 1.22
N ILE A 39 9.71 -1.39 1.44
CA ILE A 39 8.53 -0.65 1.05
C ILE A 39 8.90 0.35 -0.04
N LEU A 40 8.20 0.29 -1.18
CA LEU A 40 8.45 1.14 -2.33
C LEU A 40 7.19 1.93 -2.65
N GLY A 41 7.35 3.22 -2.92
CA GLY A 41 6.24 4.11 -3.21
C GLY A 41 5.85 4.95 -2.02
N PRO A 42 4.72 5.65 -2.08
CA PRO A 42 3.71 5.58 -3.14
C PRO A 42 4.18 6.20 -4.45
N ALA A 43 3.70 5.62 -5.54
CA ALA A 43 3.99 6.09 -6.88
C ALA A 43 2.76 5.84 -7.76
N PRO A 44 2.62 6.55 -8.89
CA PRO A 44 1.53 6.27 -9.81
C PRO A 44 1.59 4.82 -10.29
N ALA A 45 0.44 4.16 -10.34
CA ALA A 45 0.35 2.81 -10.89
C ALA A 45 0.53 2.88 -12.41
N SER A 46 0.73 1.73 -13.07
CA SER A 46 0.97 1.70 -14.51
C SER A 46 -0.17 2.35 -15.30
N LEU A 47 -1.40 2.31 -14.78
CA LEU A 47 -2.49 3.14 -15.27
C LEU A 47 -2.84 4.10 -14.16
N SER A 48 -2.13 5.25 -14.10
CA SER A 48 -2.27 6.18 -12.98
C SER A 48 -3.63 6.88 -12.97
N ARG A 49 -4.36 6.87 -14.07
CA ARG A 49 -5.70 7.43 -14.16
C ARG A 49 -6.56 6.55 -15.07
N LEU A 50 -7.69 6.10 -14.55
CA LEU A 50 -8.63 5.28 -15.30
C LEU A 50 -10.04 5.62 -14.81
N LYS A 51 -10.96 5.91 -15.75
CA LYS A 51 -12.35 6.24 -15.44
C LYS A 51 -12.48 7.38 -14.43
N ASN A 52 -11.64 8.41 -14.59
CA ASN A 52 -11.60 9.58 -13.73
C ASN A 52 -11.16 9.29 -12.30
N GLU A 53 -10.49 8.17 -12.09
CA GLU A 53 -9.89 7.85 -10.81
C GLU A 53 -8.37 7.85 -10.93
N TYR A 54 -7.70 8.46 -9.95
CA TYR A 54 -6.26 8.37 -9.84
C TYR A 54 -5.89 7.10 -9.09
N ARG A 55 -4.79 6.47 -9.51
CA ARG A 55 -4.34 5.20 -8.96
C ARG A 55 -2.91 5.34 -8.49
N LEU A 56 -2.70 5.17 -7.18
CA LEU A 56 -1.39 5.19 -6.57
C LEU A 56 -1.09 3.80 -6.02
N GLN A 57 0.19 3.43 -6.02
CA GLN A 57 0.58 2.08 -5.66
C GLN A 57 1.74 2.10 -4.68
N ILE A 58 1.66 1.23 -3.68
CA ILE A 58 2.75 0.95 -2.74
C ILE A 58 3.08 -0.54 -2.90
N ILE A 59 4.36 -0.85 -3.06
CA ILE A 59 4.80 -2.24 -3.23
C ILE A 59 5.63 -2.64 -2.02
N LEU A 60 5.36 -3.83 -1.50
CA LEU A 60 6.10 -4.41 -0.40
C LEU A 60 6.82 -5.66 -0.86
N LYS A 61 8.07 -5.81 -0.46
CA LYS A 61 8.89 -6.99 -0.75
C LYS A 61 9.48 -7.52 0.54
N GLY A 62 9.39 -8.82 0.73
CA GLY A 62 9.96 -9.44 1.91
C GLY A 62 10.31 -10.90 1.67
N SER A 63 11.10 -11.48 2.55
CA SER A 63 11.44 -12.90 2.51
C SER A 63 10.49 -13.73 3.36
N SER A 64 9.67 -13.10 4.17
CA SER A 64 8.72 -13.77 5.06
C SER A 64 7.30 -13.26 4.80
N ARG A 65 6.42 -14.17 4.39
CA ARG A 65 5.00 -13.84 4.21
C ARG A 65 4.36 -13.40 5.51
N LYS A 66 4.75 -14.05 6.61
CA LYS A 66 4.21 -13.72 7.93
C LYS A 66 4.58 -12.29 8.35
N ALA A 67 5.85 -11.91 8.20
CA ALA A 67 6.30 -10.58 8.56
C ALA A 67 5.60 -9.52 7.69
N LEU A 68 5.44 -9.81 6.41
CA LEU A 68 4.78 -8.91 5.47
C LEU A 68 3.32 -8.71 5.85
N ARG A 69 2.60 -9.79 6.16
CA ARG A 69 1.19 -9.69 6.54
C ARG A 69 1.01 -8.97 7.86
N GLU A 70 1.88 -9.22 8.82
CA GLU A 70 1.81 -8.51 10.11
C GLU A 70 1.99 -7.00 9.93
N ALA A 71 2.98 -6.60 9.14
CA ALA A 71 3.18 -5.17 8.86
C ALA A 71 1.98 -4.57 8.15
N LEU A 72 1.42 -5.29 7.17
CA LEU A 72 0.23 -4.83 6.46
C LEU A 72 -0.97 -4.66 7.40
N ASP A 73 -1.24 -5.67 8.22
CA ASP A 73 -2.41 -5.64 9.10
C ASP A 73 -2.31 -4.48 10.09
N ILE A 74 -1.14 -4.29 10.69
CA ILE A 74 -0.92 -3.20 11.63
C ILE A 74 -1.07 -1.85 10.93
N ALA A 75 -0.45 -1.70 9.77
CA ALA A 75 -0.47 -0.44 9.04
C ALA A 75 -1.87 -0.09 8.56
N LEU A 76 -2.62 -1.06 8.05
CA LEU A 76 -3.98 -0.82 7.58
C LEU A 76 -4.90 -0.42 8.72
N SER A 77 -4.79 -1.09 9.86
CA SER A 77 -5.58 -0.76 11.04
C SER A 77 -5.28 0.66 11.52
N ASN A 78 -4.00 1.03 11.60
CA ASN A 78 -3.61 2.37 12.03
C ASN A 78 -4.01 3.43 11.02
N ALA A 79 -3.91 3.13 9.73
CA ALA A 79 -4.32 4.06 8.69
C ALA A 79 -5.83 4.35 8.78
N GLU A 80 -6.63 3.32 9.03
CA GLU A 80 -8.07 3.49 9.21
C GLU A 80 -8.37 4.41 10.39
N GLU A 81 -7.66 4.24 11.49
CA GLU A 81 -7.82 5.12 12.66
C GLU A 81 -7.44 6.56 12.35
N HIS A 82 -6.54 6.78 11.41
CA HIS A 82 -6.14 8.12 10.99
C HIS A 82 -7.02 8.69 9.87
N GLY A 83 -8.13 8.06 9.59
CA GLY A 83 -9.13 8.59 8.67
C GLY A 83 -9.02 8.12 7.23
N CYS A 84 -8.20 7.12 6.94
CA CYS A 84 -8.15 6.56 5.60
C CYS A 84 -9.44 5.80 5.29
N ASP A 85 -9.98 6.04 4.09
CA ASP A 85 -11.18 5.34 3.64
C ASP A 85 -10.76 3.99 3.05
N MET A 86 -11.01 2.93 3.79
CA MET A 86 -10.59 1.58 3.40
C MET A 86 -11.27 1.11 2.12
N ARG A 87 -12.38 1.73 1.72
CA ARG A 87 -13.07 1.37 0.48
C ARG A 87 -12.28 1.76 -0.76
N THR A 88 -11.30 2.65 -0.61
CA THR A 88 -10.44 3.10 -1.71
C THR A 88 -9.11 2.35 -1.76
N ILE A 89 -8.88 1.44 -0.82
CA ILE A 89 -7.62 0.73 -0.68
C ILE A 89 -7.82 -0.74 -1.04
N TYR A 90 -6.98 -1.24 -1.95
CA TYR A 90 -7.04 -2.60 -2.45
C TYR A 90 -5.70 -3.28 -2.23
N VAL A 91 -5.69 -4.41 -1.54
CA VAL A 91 -4.46 -5.12 -1.20
C VAL A 91 -4.43 -6.46 -1.93
N GLU A 92 -3.28 -6.78 -2.51
CA GLU A 92 -3.07 -8.05 -3.19
C GLU A 92 -1.72 -8.61 -2.77
N ILE A 93 -1.72 -9.86 -2.29
CA ILE A 93 -0.50 -10.55 -1.86
C ILE A 93 -0.12 -11.55 -2.94
N ASP A 94 1.15 -11.55 -3.33
CA ASP A 94 1.68 -12.35 -4.43
C ASP A 94 0.91 -12.12 -5.74
N PRO A 95 0.79 -10.85 -6.18
CA PRO A 95 0.04 -10.58 -7.40
C PRO A 95 0.70 -11.22 -8.62
N VAL A 96 -0.12 -11.80 -9.49
CA VAL A 96 0.35 -12.52 -10.67
C VAL A 96 0.95 -11.59 -11.71
N ASN A 97 0.40 -10.39 -11.84
CA ASN A 97 0.77 -9.44 -12.89
C ASN A 97 1.31 -8.14 -12.30
N LEU A 98 2.32 -8.26 -11.45
CA LEU A 98 2.91 -7.09 -10.83
C LEU A 98 3.78 -6.29 -11.79
N MET A 99 4.32 -6.95 -12.80
CA MET A 99 5.22 -6.30 -13.77
C MET A 99 4.49 -5.71 -14.96
#